data_5aba3d8808a6e950534a8920c376da85
#
_entry.id   5aba3d8808a6e950534a8920c376da85
#
_cell.length_a   1.000
_cell.length_b   1.000
_cell.length_c   1.000
_cell.angle_alpha   90.00
_cell.angle_beta   90.00
_cell.angle_gamma   90.00
#
_symmetry.space_group_name_H-M   'P 1'
#
loop_
_entity.id
_entity.type
_entity.pdbx_description
1 polymer ?
#
loop_
_entity_poly.entity_id
_entity_poly.type
_entity_poly.pdbx_seq_one_letter_code
_entity_poly.pdbx_strand_id
1 'polypeptide(L)'
;TPITTAPPVIEDVTLGLVFPIYAWGMPEIFAKWLKDVKISAQVSYIYMICTCGDDIGCTDKTLRKSLLVHHQRSLQAAFSLRMPNTYVSLPGFDVDSEALAEQKLAVAREELKVIAEHIRFRHQIVQVVPGRFPRLKTYLLRPFFNRFLLSDKPFSATPDCITCRTCERVCPVQNIAFTSSRPEWGGRCTGCLACYHHCPQHCIHYGKKTYGKGQYKVPKTL
;
A
#
# COMPACT_ATOMS: atom_id res chain seq x y z
N THR A 1 -8.99 -9.22 -5.82
CA THR A 1 -9.83 -10.05 -4.96
C THR A 1 -9.77 -9.49 -3.55
N PRO A 2 -10.87 -9.21 -2.86
CA PRO A 2 -10.83 -8.78 -1.45
C PRO A 2 -10.14 -9.87 -0.62
N ILE A 3 -9.21 -9.46 0.27
CA ILE A 3 -8.46 -10.38 1.16
C ILE A 3 -9.37 -10.93 2.29
N THR A 4 -10.66 -11.05 2.04
CA THR A 4 -11.66 -11.54 3.00
C THR A 4 -12.02 -13.02 2.83
N THR A 5 -11.55 -13.66 1.75
CA THR A 5 -11.72 -15.10 1.51
C THR A 5 -10.59 -15.90 2.16
N ALA A 6 -10.83 -17.18 2.47
CA ALA A 6 -9.79 -18.08 2.94
C ALA A 6 -8.55 -18.00 2.04
N PRO A 7 -7.35 -17.91 2.62
CA PRO A 7 -6.13 -17.73 1.81
C PRO A 7 -5.96 -18.93 0.88
N PRO A 8 -5.69 -18.69 -0.41
CA PRO A 8 -5.52 -19.77 -1.39
C PRO A 8 -4.27 -20.60 -1.06
N VAL A 9 -4.25 -21.84 -1.53
CA VAL A 9 -3.01 -22.62 -1.65
C VAL A 9 -2.32 -22.16 -2.92
N ILE A 10 -1.05 -21.74 -2.81
CA ILE A 10 -0.24 -21.29 -3.94
C ILE A 10 0.63 -22.45 -4.39
N GLU A 11 0.39 -22.96 -5.59
CA GLU A 11 1.05 -24.15 -6.17
C GLU A 11 1.95 -23.80 -7.38
N ASP A 12 1.89 -22.56 -7.85
CA ASP A 12 2.71 -22.10 -8.97
C ASP A 12 4.20 -22.14 -8.66
N VAL A 13 5.02 -22.29 -9.69
CA VAL A 13 6.48 -22.33 -9.56
C VAL A 13 7.08 -20.98 -9.16
N THR A 14 6.39 -19.89 -9.47
CA THR A 14 6.81 -18.51 -9.20
C THR A 14 5.73 -17.74 -8.44
N LEU A 15 6.10 -17.10 -7.33
CA LEU A 15 5.21 -16.29 -6.52
C LEU A 15 5.66 -14.82 -6.52
N GLY A 16 4.83 -13.94 -7.05
CA GLY A 16 5.01 -12.48 -6.96
C GLY A 16 4.21 -11.88 -5.82
N LEU A 17 4.88 -11.25 -4.88
CA LEU A 17 4.29 -10.51 -3.76
C LEU A 17 4.33 -9.01 -4.08
N VAL A 18 3.17 -8.45 -4.49
CA VAL A 18 3.05 -7.05 -4.93
C VAL A 18 2.16 -6.27 -3.97
N PHE A 19 2.69 -5.20 -3.39
CA PHE A 19 1.95 -4.42 -2.39
C PHE A 19 2.51 -2.99 -2.25
N PRO A 20 1.69 -2.01 -1.80
CA PRO A 20 2.17 -0.68 -1.46
C PRO A 20 2.86 -0.66 -0.09
N ILE A 21 3.74 0.31 0.11
CA ILE A 21 4.33 0.58 1.43
C ILE A 21 3.41 1.48 2.26
N TYR A 22 3.08 1.04 3.46
CA TYR A 22 2.36 1.84 4.47
C TYR A 22 3.24 2.06 5.68
N ALA A 23 3.57 3.33 5.94
CA ALA A 23 4.43 3.71 7.07
C ALA A 23 5.69 2.81 7.17
N TRP A 24 6.50 2.76 6.11
CA TRP A 24 7.77 2.00 6.03
C TRP A 24 7.65 0.50 6.31
N GLY A 25 6.53 -0.11 5.91
CA GLY A 25 6.32 -1.54 6.06
C GLY A 25 5.18 -2.07 5.19
N MET A 26 4.99 -3.37 5.19
CA MET A 26 3.86 -4.03 4.54
C MET A 26 2.53 -3.56 5.16
N PRO A 27 1.45 -3.38 4.38
CA PRO A 27 0.12 -3.20 4.94
C PRO A 27 -0.22 -4.32 5.94
N GLU A 28 -0.84 -4.00 7.06
CA GLU A 28 -1.14 -5.01 8.10
C GLU A 28 -2.04 -6.13 7.59
N ILE A 29 -2.99 -5.79 6.71
CA ILE A 29 -3.84 -6.78 6.06
C ILE A 29 -3.02 -7.76 5.21
N PHE A 30 -2.01 -7.26 4.47
CA PHE A 30 -1.11 -8.11 3.69
C PHE A 30 -0.22 -8.97 4.59
N ALA A 31 0.33 -8.38 5.65
CA ALA A 31 1.16 -9.10 6.62
C ALA A 31 0.38 -10.21 7.33
N LYS A 32 -0.90 -10.00 7.65
CA LYS A 32 -1.79 -11.01 8.21
C LYS A 32 -2.08 -12.11 7.19
N TRP A 33 -2.50 -11.75 5.98
CA TRP A 33 -2.73 -12.71 4.90
C TRP A 33 -1.50 -13.58 4.62
N LEU A 34 -0.30 -12.96 4.62
CA LEU A 34 0.95 -13.69 4.37
C LEU A 34 1.24 -14.75 5.44
N LYS A 35 0.77 -14.60 6.68
CA LYS A 35 0.93 -15.64 7.71
C LYS A 35 0.02 -16.83 7.49
N ASP A 36 -1.17 -16.59 6.94
CA ASP A 36 -2.25 -17.58 6.83
C ASP A 36 -2.22 -18.33 5.48
N VAL A 37 -1.61 -17.74 4.43
CA VAL A 37 -1.53 -18.35 3.10
C VAL A 37 -0.65 -19.61 3.13
N LYS A 38 -1.04 -20.63 2.37
CA LYS A 38 -0.22 -21.85 2.21
C LYS A 38 0.61 -21.75 0.95
N ILE A 39 1.94 -21.80 1.10
CA ILE A 39 2.88 -21.79 -0.03
C ILE A 39 3.44 -23.19 -0.23
N SER A 40 3.10 -23.81 -1.37
CA SER A 40 3.53 -25.16 -1.74
C SER A 40 5.05 -25.28 -1.84
N ALA A 41 5.55 -26.50 -1.66
CA ALA A 41 6.96 -26.84 -1.89
C ALA A 41 7.42 -26.58 -3.35
N GLN A 42 6.51 -26.59 -4.30
CA GLN A 42 6.79 -26.35 -5.72
C GLN A 42 7.20 -24.91 -6.03
N VAL A 43 6.82 -23.94 -5.17
CA VAL A 43 7.22 -22.53 -5.34
C VAL A 43 8.74 -22.43 -5.18
N SER A 44 9.45 -22.26 -6.29
CA SER A 44 10.92 -22.22 -6.31
C SER A 44 11.50 -20.80 -6.41
N TYR A 45 10.68 -19.81 -6.81
CA TYR A 45 11.09 -18.43 -6.94
C TYR A 45 10.03 -17.48 -6.37
N ILE A 46 10.42 -16.72 -5.35
CA ILE A 46 9.57 -15.71 -4.72
C ILE A 46 10.22 -14.35 -4.89
N TYR A 47 9.46 -13.39 -5.43
CA TYR A 47 9.92 -12.02 -5.56
C TYR A 47 8.94 -11.03 -4.93
N MET A 48 9.46 -9.86 -4.55
CA MET A 48 8.71 -8.72 -4.06
C MET A 48 8.80 -7.56 -5.04
N ILE A 49 7.66 -6.93 -5.34
CA ILE A 49 7.60 -5.58 -5.90
C ILE A 49 6.77 -4.72 -4.96
N CYS A 50 7.31 -3.63 -4.46
CA CYS A 50 6.53 -2.70 -3.65
C CYS A 50 6.57 -1.29 -4.22
N THR A 51 5.46 -0.57 -4.05
CA THR A 51 5.36 0.85 -4.42
C THR A 51 5.46 1.73 -3.18
N CYS A 52 6.19 2.84 -3.27
CA CYS A 52 6.35 3.80 -2.18
C CYS A 52 6.40 5.23 -2.72
N GLY A 53 6.07 6.23 -1.90
CA GLY A 53 6.27 7.64 -2.25
C GLY A 53 7.75 8.00 -2.30
N ASP A 54 8.51 7.58 -1.28
CA ASP A 54 9.93 7.91 -1.12
C ASP A 54 10.80 6.67 -0.88
N ASP A 55 10.55 5.94 0.22
CA ASP A 55 11.37 4.79 0.63
C ASP A 55 10.55 3.70 1.33
N ILE A 56 11.16 2.53 1.47
CA ILE A 56 10.51 1.33 2.02
C ILE A 56 10.92 0.99 3.46
N GLY A 57 11.87 1.71 4.05
CA GLY A 57 12.48 1.29 5.31
C GLY A 57 13.20 -0.06 5.19
N CYS A 58 12.90 -0.98 6.11
CA CYS A 58 13.41 -2.36 6.13
C CYS A 58 12.33 -3.37 5.68
N THR A 59 11.42 -3.01 4.79
CA THR A 59 10.30 -3.87 4.39
C THR A 59 10.75 -5.17 3.74
N ASP A 60 11.77 -5.14 2.89
CA ASP A 60 12.39 -6.33 2.29
C ASP A 60 12.88 -7.32 3.34
N LYS A 61 13.52 -6.82 4.41
CA LYS A 61 14.03 -7.63 5.51
C LYS A 61 12.91 -8.22 6.36
N THR A 62 11.86 -7.43 6.62
CA THR A 62 10.69 -7.90 7.38
C THR A 62 9.90 -8.94 6.60
N LEU A 63 9.75 -8.78 5.29
CA LEU A 63 9.13 -9.78 4.42
C LEU A 63 9.96 -11.07 4.37
N ARG A 64 11.27 -10.96 4.17
CA ARG A 64 12.21 -12.10 4.17
C ARG A 64 12.10 -12.89 5.48
N LYS A 65 12.08 -12.20 6.61
CA LYS A 65 11.89 -12.83 7.93
C LYS A 65 10.54 -13.53 8.04
N SER A 66 9.46 -12.89 7.57
CA SER A 66 8.11 -13.47 7.60
C SER A 66 8.00 -14.74 6.76
N LEU A 67 8.54 -14.73 5.54
CA LEU A 67 8.58 -15.91 4.66
C LEU A 67 9.37 -17.06 5.29
N LEU A 68 10.52 -16.76 5.92
CA LEU A 68 11.33 -17.77 6.56
C LEU A 68 10.61 -18.40 7.77
N VAL A 69 10.02 -17.56 8.64
CA VAL A 69 9.41 -18.02 9.91
C VAL A 69 8.10 -18.78 9.67
N HIS A 70 7.24 -18.29 8.77
CA HIS A 70 5.90 -18.87 8.57
C HIS A 70 5.84 -19.93 7.47
N HIS A 71 6.75 -19.90 6.50
CA HIS A 71 6.69 -20.76 5.31
C HIS A 71 7.97 -21.52 5.04
N GLN A 72 9.07 -21.27 5.78
CA GLN A 72 10.39 -21.84 5.54
C GLN A 72 10.86 -21.58 4.09
N ARG A 73 10.55 -20.38 3.57
CA ARG A 73 10.87 -19.95 2.21
C ARG A 73 11.79 -18.73 2.20
N SER A 74 12.59 -18.66 1.15
CA SER A 74 13.46 -17.52 0.89
C SER A 74 12.81 -16.54 -0.10
N LEU A 75 13.10 -15.25 0.04
CA LEU A 75 12.80 -14.22 -0.95
C LEU A 75 14.01 -14.10 -1.90
N GLN A 76 13.85 -14.44 -3.17
CA GLN A 76 14.95 -14.43 -4.14
C GLN A 76 15.21 -13.03 -4.69
N ALA A 77 14.15 -12.28 -5.01
CA ALA A 77 14.31 -10.91 -5.54
C ALA A 77 13.40 -9.91 -4.82
N ALA A 78 13.86 -8.67 -4.71
CA ALA A 78 13.10 -7.59 -4.10
C ALA A 78 13.31 -6.29 -4.87
N PHE A 79 12.22 -5.64 -5.24
CA PHE A 79 12.22 -4.37 -5.97
C PHE A 79 11.31 -3.36 -5.31
N SER A 80 11.68 -2.08 -5.37
CA SER A 80 10.81 -0.98 -4.97
C SER A 80 10.69 0.04 -6.10
N LEU A 81 9.47 0.52 -6.33
CA LEU A 81 9.15 1.55 -7.30
C LEU A 81 8.70 2.81 -6.59
N ARG A 82 9.28 3.96 -6.93
CA ARG A 82 8.78 5.24 -6.48
C ARG A 82 7.58 5.64 -7.30
N MET A 83 6.47 5.88 -6.63
CA MET A 83 5.20 6.27 -7.24
C MET A 83 4.76 7.63 -6.69
N PRO A 84 3.84 8.32 -7.36
CA PRO A 84 3.28 9.57 -6.86
C PRO A 84 2.79 9.44 -5.42
N ASN A 85 3.07 10.48 -4.62
CA ASN A 85 2.66 10.49 -3.22
C ASN A 85 1.15 10.63 -3.09
N THR A 86 0.57 9.78 -2.25
CA THR A 86 -0.87 9.78 -1.93
C THR A 86 -1.13 9.98 -0.44
N TYR A 87 -0.09 10.20 0.38
CA TYR A 87 -0.25 10.33 1.80
C TYR A 87 -0.45 11.79 2.19
N VAL A 88 -1.65 12.13 2.66
CA VAL A 88 -2.08 13.51 2.95
C VAL A 88 -2.55 13.73 4.39
N SER A 89 -2.58 12.69 5.23
CA SER A 89 -3.19 12.77 6.57
C SER A 89 -2.29 13.32 7.68
N LEU A 90 -1.04 13.71 7.35
CA LEU A 90 -0.15 14.40 8.28
C LEU A 90 0.20 15.83 7.81
N PRO A 91 0.51 16.75 8.74
CA PRO A 91 1.05 18.06 8.39
C PRO A 91 2.33 17.94 7.53
N GLY A 92 2.49 18.82 6.56
CA GLY A 92 3.65 18.81 5.65
C GLY A 92 3.63 17.77 4.54
N PHE A 93 2.62 16.89 4.50
CA PHE A 93 2.43 15.92 3.41
C PHE A 93 1.27 16.34 2.52
N ASP A 94 1.47 16.29 1.22
CA ASP A 94 0.44 16.48 0.20
C ASP A 94 0.73 15.56 -0.99
N VAL A 95 -0.17 15.54 -1.97
CA VAL A 95 0.08 14.88 -3.26
C VAL A 95 1.21 15.60 -4.00
N ASP A 96 1.93 14.86 -4.81
CA ASP A 96 2.94 15.46 -5.70
C ASP A 96 2.28 16.43 -6.70
N SER A 97 3.04 17.39 -7.20
CA SER A 97 2.61 18.18 -8.36
C SER A 97 2.43 17.28 -9.57
N GLU A 98 1.59 17.69 -10.51
CA GLU A 98 1.33 16.91 -11.74
C GLU A 98 2.63 16.55 -12.48
N ALA A 99 3.52 17.52 -12.67
CA ALA A 99 4.81 17.29 -13.32
C ALA A 99 5.69 16.27 -12.58
N LEU A 100 5.74 16.32 -11.24
CA LEU A 100 6.50 15.35 -10.45
C LEU A 100 5.85 13.97 -10.49
N ALA A 101 4.53 13.89 -10.45
CA ALA A 101 3.79 12.65 -10.57
C ALA A 101 4.03 11.98 -11.94
N GLU A 102 3.97 12.73 -13.03
CA GLU A 102 4.27 12.24 -14.38
C GLU A 102 5.71 11.76 -14.50
N GLN A 103 6.67 12.52 -13.97
CA GLN A 103 8.07 12.11 -13.94
C GLN A 103 8.25 10.78 -13.20
N LYS A 104 7.67 10.64 -12.00
CA LYS A 104 7.74 9.38 -11.23
C LYS A 104 7.14 8.20 -12.00
N LEU A 105 5.99 8.41 -12.66
CA LEU A 105 5.34 7.38 -13.48
C LEU A 105 6.20 6.98 -14.69
N ALA A 106 6.81 7.95 -15.38
CA ALA A 106 7.69 7.67 -16.51
C ALA A 106 8.90 6.83 -16.08
N VAL A 107 9.57 7.22 -14.99
CA VAL A 107 10.69 6.45 -14.43
C VAL A 107 10.25 5.03 -14.02
N ALA A 108 9.12 4.91 -13.30
CA ALA A 108 8.62 3.61 -12.85
C ALA A 108 8.29 2.67 -14.02
N ARG A 109 7.81 3.18 -15.16
CA ARG A 109 7.57 2.38 -16.38
C ARG A 109 8.87 1.77 -16.94
N GLU A 110 9.94 2.54 -16.98
CA GLU A 110 11.24 2.03 -17.45
C GLU A 110 11.85 1.04 -16.46
N GLU A 111 11.79 1.34 -15.16
CA GLU A 111 12.23 0.41 -14.12
C GLU A 111 11.45 -0.92 -14.17
N LEU A 112 10.13 -0.90 -14.44
CA LEU A 112 9.33 -2.11 -14.57
C LEU A 112 9.78 -3.01 -15.71
N LYS A 113 10.25 -2.47 -16.83
CA LYS A 113 10.80 -3.27 -17.94
C LYS A 113 12.04 -4.05 -17.48
N VAL A 114 12.93 -3.40 -16.75
CA VAL A 114 14.15 -4.02 -16.20
C VAL A 114 13.78 -5.07 -15.14
N ILE A 115 12.82 -4.75 -14.26
CA ILE A 115 12.31 -5.68 -13.25
C ILE A 115 11.71 -6.92 -13.90
N ALA A 116 10.92 -6.75 -14.97
CA ALA A 116 10.34 -7.88 -15.71
C ALA A 116 11.40 -8.84 -16.25
N GLU A 117 12.51 -8.32 -16.80
CA GLU A 117 13.64 -9.14 -17.25
C GLU A 117 14.31 -9.88 -16.08
N HIS A 118 14.54 -9.21 -14.94
CA HIS A 118 15.09 -9.88 -13.77
C HIS A 118 14.19 -11.02 -13.27
N ILE A 119 12.87 -10.83 -13.28
CA ILE A 119 11.91 -11.86 -12.89
C ILE A 119 11.89 -13.00 -13.91
N ARG A 120 11.86 -12.68 -15.22
CA ARG A 120 11.86 -13.65 -16.31
C ARG A 120 13.04 -14.62 -16.22
N PHE A 121 14.22 -14.09 -15.92
CA PHE A 121 15.46 -14.88 -15.78
C PHE A 121 15.71 -15.37 -14.34
N ARG A 122 14.76 -15.17 -13.42
CA ARG A 122 14.83 -15.59 -12.01
C ARG A 122 16.11 -15.14 -11.30
N HIS A 123 16.55 -13.91 -11.56
CA HIS A 123 17.74 -13.36 -10.92
C HIS A 123 17.53 -13.22 -9.41
N GLN A 124 18.56 -13.57 -8.63
CA GLN A 124 18.58 -13.32 -7.20
C GLN A 124 19.19 -11.93 -6.94
N ILE A 125 18.33 -10.95 -6.72
CA ILE A 125 18.74 -9.55 -6.67
C ILE A 125 17.86 -8.73 -5.71
N VAL A 126 18.47 -7.70 -5.08
CA VAL A 126 17.76 -6.75 -4.21
C VAL A 126 18.02 -5.34 -4.73
N GLN A 127 17.01 -4.74 -5.32
CA GLN A 127 17.00 -3.36 -5.84
C GLN A 127 15.87 -2.57 -5.17
N VAL A 128 16.13 -2.11 -3.95
CA VAL A 128 15.16 -1.38 -3.14
C VAL A 128 15.74 -0.08 -2.61
N VAL A 129 14.88 0.89 -2.34
CA VAL A 129 15.26 2.18 -1.74
C VAL A 129 14.94 2.16 -0.24
N PRO A 130 15.88 1.84 0.64
CA PRO A 130 15.64 1.77 2.09
C PRO A 130 15.49 3.15 2.75
N GLY A 131 15.97 4.21 2.08
CA GLY A 131 15.96 5.56 2.60
C GLY A 131 16.91 5.79 3.76
N ARG A 132 16.82 7.00 4.37
CA ARG A 132 17.63 7.37 5.53
C ARG A 132 17.02 6.79 6.82
N PHE A 133 17.84 6.26 7.71
CA PHE A 133 17.44 5.65 8.99
C PHE A 133 16.37 4.55 8.87
N PRO A 134 16.53 3.55 8.00
CA PRO A 134 15.47 2.58 7.70
C PRO A 134 15.07 1.74 8.91
N ARG A 135 16.02 1.40 9.80
CA ARG A 135 15.73 0.64 11.03
C ARG A 135 14.88 1.44 12.01
N LEU A 136 15.18 2.73 12.21
CA LEU A 136 14.40 3.62 13.06
C LEU A 136 12.96 3.73 12.55
N LYS A 137 12.80 3.97 11.24
CA LYS A 137 11.50 4.08 10.58
C LYS A 137 10.67 2.81 10.76
N THR A 138 11.23 1.66 10.43
CA THR A 138 10.48 0.39 10.43
C THR A 138 10.23 -0.17 11.84
N TYR A 139 11.20 -0.09 12.75
CA TYR A 139 11.09 -0.79 14.04
C TYR A 139 10.64 0.11 15.20
N LEU A 140 10.74 1.43 15.08
CA LEU A 140 10.31 2.37 16.12
C LEU A 140 9.15 3.26 15.64
N LEU A 141 9.32 3.99 14.54
CA LEU A 141 8.29 4.94 14.10
C LEU A 141 7.03 4.26 13.57
N ARG A 142 7.17 3.16 12.82
CA ARG A 142 6.03 2.43 12.29
C ARG A 142 5.11 1.82 13.35
N PRO A 143 5.59 1.10 14.39
CA PRO A 143 4.74 0.62 15.49
C PRO A 143 4.01 1.75 16.20
N PHE A 144 4.70 2.87 16.46
CA PHE A 144 4.09 4.07 17.03
C PHE A 144 2.98 4.62 16.11
N PHE A 145 3.27 4.76 14.82
CA PHE A 145 2.30 5.21 13.83
C PHE A 145 1.05 4.31 13.80
N ASN A 146 1.25 3.01 13.69
CA ASN A 146 0.14 2.05 13.62
C ASN A 146 -0.70 2.05 14.90
N ARG A 147 -0.08 2.24 16.06
CA ARG A 147 -0.76 2.20 17.37
C ARG A 147 -1.53 3.49 17.68
N PHE A 148 -0.99 4.65 17.28
CA PHE A 148 -1.49 5.94 17.76
C PHE A 148 -2.00 6.86 16.65
N LEU A 149 -1.53 6.73 15.42
CA LEU A 149 -1.87 7.62 14.32
C LEU A 149 -2.79 6.98 13.27
N LEU A 150 -2.82 5.66 13.21
CA LEU A 150 -3.71 4.93 12.31
C LEU A 150 -5.09 4.77 12.97
N SER A 151 -6.01 5.64 12.59
CA SER A 151 -7.40 5.62 13.08
C SER A 151 -8.33 6.13 11.99
N ASP A 152 -9.55 5.64 11.94
CA ASP A 152 -10.61 6.17 11.06
C ASP A 152 -11.55 7.16 11.75
N LYS A 153 -11.43 7.34 13.06
CA LYS A 153 -12.29 8.27 13.83
C LYS A 153 -12.29 9.71 13.28
N PRO A 154 -11.15 10.25 12.76
CA PRO A 154 -11.14 11.58 12.19
C PRO A 154 -11.79 11.70 10.80
N PHE A 155 -12.10 10.58 10.12
CA PHE A 155 -12.76 10.68 8.83
C PHE A 155 -14.20 11.18 8.95
N SER A 156 -14.56 12.09 8.07
CA SER A 156 -15.91 12.62 7.94
C SER A 156 -16.19 13.01 6.50
N ALA A 157 -17.46 13.09 6.13
CA ALA A 157 -17.91 13.66 4.86
C ALA A 157 -18.63 15.00 5.11
N THR A 158 -18.30 16.02 4.29
CA THR A 158 -18.98 17.32 4.31
C THR A 158 -20.41 17.22 3.74
N PRO A 159 -21.25 18.27 3.89
CA PRO A 159 -22.58 18.33 3.28
C PRO A 159 -22.62 18.11 1.78
N ASP A 160 -21.50 18.35 1.07
CA ASP A 160 -21.39 18.18 -0.40
C ASP A 160 -21.39 16.70 -0.85
N CYS A 161 -21.55 15.77 0.09
CA CYS A 161 -21.64 14.35 -0.23
C CYS A 161 -22.92 14.04 -1.03
N ILE A 162 -22.74 13.57 -2.28
CA ILE A 162 -23.81 13.16 -3.19
C ILE A 162 -24.24 11.69 -3.05
N THR A 163 -23.86 11.02 -1.97
CA THR A 163 -24.20 9.62 -1.67
C THR A 163 -23.86 8.60 -2.78
N CYS A 164 -22.83 8.88 -3.59
CA CYS A 164 -22.44 8.01 -4.73
C CYS A 164 -21.82 6.66 -4.31
N ARG A 165 -21.54 6.44 -3.03
CA ARG A 165 -20.96 5.22 -2.44
C ARG A 165 -19.61 4.79 -3.04
N THR A 166 -18.90 5.67 -3.73
CA THR A 166 -17.57 5.36 -4.27
C THR A 166 -16.59 4.99 -3.16
N CYS A 167 -16.61 5.73 -2.03
CA CYS A 167 -15.75 5.45 -0.87
C CYS A 167 -15.96 4.06 -0.27
N GLU A 168 -17.19 3.57 -0.24
CA GLU A 168 -17.54 2.23 0.20
C GLU A 168 -16.96 1.17 -0.77
N ARG A 169 -17.16 1.36 -2.08
CA ARG A 169 -16.68 0.41 -3.12
C ARG A 169 -15.17 0.31 -3.21
N VAL A 170 -14.45 1.42 -3.00
CA VAL A 170 -12.97 1.42 -3.11
C VAL A 170 -12.28 1.02 -1.81
N CYS A 171 -13.01 0.80 -0.71
CA CYS A 171 -12.41 0.44 0.56
C CYS A 171 -11.92 -1.01 0.53
N PRO A 172 -10.59 -1.26 0.58
CA PRO A 172 -10.04 -2.61 0.43
C PRO A 172 -10.38 -3.54 1.60
N VAL A 173 -10.79 -2.98 2.73
CA VAL A 173 -11.17 -3.71 3.95
C VAL A 173 -12.66 -3.60 4.28
N GLN A 174 -13.46 -3.07 3.36
CA GLN A 174 -14.91 -2.91 3.54
C GLN A 174 -15.26 -2.25 4.87
N ASN A 175 -14.52 -1.20 5.23
CA ASN A 175 -14.66 -0.48 6.49
C ASN A 175 -15.66 0.68 6.45
N ILE A 176 -16.30 0.92 5.29
CA ILE A 176 -17.19 2.06 5.08
C ILE A 176 -18.57 1.53 4.72
N ALA A 177 -19.57 1.97 5.45
CA ALA A 177 -20.97 1.65 5.20
C ALA A 177 -21.82 2.93 5.15
N PHE A 178 -22.99 2.85 4.56
CA PHE A 178 -23.98 3.91 4.56
C PHE A 178 -25.19 3.44 5.39
N THR A 179 -25.26 3.84 6.64
CA THR A 179 -26.43 3.62 7.51
C THR A 179 -27.47 4.73 7.38
N SER A 180 -27.03 5.88 6.87
CA SER A 180 -27.81 7.08 6.56
C SER A 180 -27.41 7.61 5.18
N SER A 181 -27.64 8.90 4.93
CA SER A 181 -27.21 9.60 3.70
C SER A 181 -25.69 9.87 3.64
N ARG A 182 -24.89 9.44 4.61
CA ARG A 182 -23.45 9.69 4.68
C ARG A 182 -22.64 8.43 4.98
N PRO A 183 -21.35 8.39 4.56
CA PRO A 183 -20.48 7.27 4.88
C PRO A 183 -20.09 7.29 6.37
N GLU A 184 -20.06 6.11 6.95
CA GLU A 184 -19.60 5.84 8.32
C GLU A 184 -18.44 4.84 8.28
N TRP A 185 -17.41 5.06 9.11
CA TRP A 185 -16.23 4.22 9.20
C TRP A 185 -16.31 3.28 10.39
N GLY A 186 -16.07 2.00 10.17
CA GLY A 186 -16.34 0.90 11.12
C GLY A 186 -15.14 0.48 11.98
N GLY A 187 -14.09 1.29 12.14
CA GLY A 187 -12.97 1.00 13.06
C GLY A 187 -11.88 0.06 12.51
N ARG A 188 -11.93 -0.35 11.22
CA ARG A 188 -10.97 -1.29 10.61
C ARG A 188 -10.10 -0.65 9.54
N CYS A 189 -9.89 0.67 9.60
CA CYS A 189 -9.17 1.41 8.57
C CYS A 189 -7.70 1.00 8.50
N THR A 190 -7.19 0.83 7.29
CA THR A 190 -5.78 0.54 7.01
C THR A 190 -4.96 1.80 6.66
N GLY A 191 -5.58 2.98 6.64
CA GLY A 191 -4.92 4.23 6.31
C GLY A 191 -4.56 4.42 4.84
N CYS A 192 -5.19 3.68 3.93
CA CYS A 192 -4.86 3.72 2.50
C CYS A 192 -5.33 4.99 1.78
N LEU A 193 -6.20 5.80 2.39
CA LEU A 193 -6.77 7.03 1.82
C LEU A 193 -7.54 6.85 0.50
N ALA A 194 -7.85 5.63 0.07
CA ALA A 194 -8.59 5.38 -1.17
C ALA A 194 -9.94 6.12 -1.19
N CYS A 195 -10.67 6.12 -0.07
CA CYS A 195 -11.93 6.86 0.05
C CYS A 195 -11.77 8.36 -0.19
N TYR A 196 -10.68 8.95 0.30
CA TYR A 196 -10.34 10.37 0.09
C TYR A 196 -10.04 10.66 -1.38
N HIS A 197 -9.12 9.89 -1.99
CA HIS A 197 -8.65 10.16 -3.35
C HIS A 197 -9.68 9.86 -4.44
N HIS A 198 -10.60 8.92 -4.21
CA HIS A 198 -11.64 8.57 -5.20
C HIS A 198 -12.96 9.32 -5.00
N CYS A 199 -13.06 10.17 -3.98
CA CYS A 199 -14.29 10.95 -3.78
C CYS A 199 -14.45 11.99 -4.91
N PRO A 200 -15.51 11.91 -5.75
CA PRO A 200 -15.66 12.83 -6.88
C PRO A 200 -15.93 14.27 -6.45
N GLN A 201 -16.55 14.45 -5.28
CA GLN A 201 -16.84 15.77 -4.71
C GLN A 201 -15.73 16.26 -3.74
N HIS A 202 -14.68 15.48 -3.56
CA HIS A 202 -13.62 15.81 -2.58
C HIS A 202 -14.16 16.16 -1.18
N CYS A 203 -15.29 15.56 -0.82
CA CYS A 203 -16.02 15.86 0.42
C CYS A 203 -15.59 14.99 1.62
N ILE A 204 -14.69 14.02 1.43
CA ILE A 204 -14.15 13.20 2.51
C ILE A 204 -12.89 13.84 3.07
N HIS A 205 -12.85 14.04 4.38
CA HIS A 205 -11.71 14.64 5.07
C HIS A 205 -11.26 13.81 6.26
N TYR A 206 -9.97 13.89 6.58
CA TYR A 206 -9.37 13.34 7.79
C TYR A 206 -9.18 14.46 8.83
N GLY A 207 -10.26 14.84 9.50
CA GLY A 207 -10.33 16.01 10.34
C GLY A 207 -9.87 17.26 9.56
N LYS A 208 -9.27 18.22 10.26
CA LYS A 208 -8.76 19.46 9.64
C LYS A 208 -7.47 19.24 8.82
N LYS A 209 -6.84 18.05 8.90
CA LYS A 209 -5.51 17.79 8.33
C LYS A 209 -5.48 17.72 6.80
N THR A 210 -6.61 17.46 6.17
CA THR A 210 -6.74 17.31 4.72
C THR A 210 -7.50 18.45 4.04
N TYR A 211 -7.93 19.46 4.78
CA TYR A 211 -8.50 20.66 4.16
C TYR A 211 -7.44 21.38 3.32
N GLY A 212 -7.80 21.75 2.08
CA GLY A 212 -6.93 22.44 1.13
C GLY A 212 -5.86 21.56 0.50
N LYS A 213 -5.83 20.25 0.77
CA LYS A 213 -4.88 19.31 0.14
C LYS A 213 -5.45 18.68 -1.11
N GLY A 214 -4.57 18.27 -2.03
CA GLY A 214 -4.94 17.68 -3.31
C GLY A 214 -5.45 16.24 -3.20
N GLN A 215 -6.10 15.79 -4.27
CA GLN A 215 -6.38 14.38 -4.54
C GLN A 215 -5.47 13.89 -5.66
N TYR A 216 -4.85 12.75 -5.50
CA TYR A 216 -4.19 12.07 -6.60
C TYR A 216 -5.19 11.20 -7.34
N LYS A 217 -5.30 11.41 -8.63
CA LYS A 217 -6.10 10.56 -9.55
C LYS A 217 -5.16 9.89 -10.53
N VAL A 218 -5.23 8.57 -10.61
CA VAL A 218 -4.44 7.83 -11.60
C VAL A 218 -4.82 8.31 -13.00
N PRO A 219 -3.85 8.69 -13.85
CA PRO A 219 -4.14 9.04 -15.24
C PRO A 219 -4.84 7.90 -15.97
N LYS A 220 -5.82 8.22 -16.83
CA LYS A 220 -6.58 7.22 -17.60
C LYS A 220 -5.72 6.47 -18.63
N THR A 221 -4.55 7.01 -18.95
CA THR A 221 -3.59 6.47 -19.91
C THR A 221 -2.36 5.91 -19.19
N LEU A 222 -2.54 4.81 -18.47
CA LEU A 222 -1.43 4.01 -17.97
C LEU A 222 -1.19 2.81 -18.89
#